data_bffeb27d1e219795b5ae4fd655386a06
#
_entry.id   bffeb27d1e219795b5ae4fd655386a06
#
_cell.length_a   1.000
_cell.length_b   1.000
_cell.length_c   1.000
_cell.angle_alpha   90.00
_cell.angle_beta   90.00
_cell.angle_gamma   90.00
#
_symmetry.space_group_name_H-M   'P 1'
#
loop_
_entity.id
_entity.type
_entity.pdbx_description
1 polymer ?
#
loop_
_entity_poly.entity_id
_entity_poly.type
_entity_poly.pdbx_seq_one_letter_code
_entity_poly.pdbx_strand_id
1 'polypeptide(L)'
;MILIIDDDSAIRSSLSFMLKRAKYEVQAVSGPKEAMEAIHSVIPQLILMDMNFSLSTDGAEGLVLLKQVKLFCPDVPVILMTAWGSIPLAVQGMRAGAFDFITKPWNNAALIQRIETALELTSKEEVADTSTMEDEDFDRSHIIGKSKALEAVLATVKKVSRTSASVLVTGESGTGKELIAEAIHLNSLRRNKPFVKVNLGGISQTLFESEMFGHKKGAFTDAVTDRKGRFELADKGTIFLDEIGELDLSCQVKLLRVLQEQTFEPLGESRPRKVDVRVVCATNANLEQMVREHTFREDLLYRINLIAVHLPALRERREDIPLLARHFVENRCREDGLPLVKLSEDALEFLSRLPYPGNIRELKNLVERTLLVCGKDCLTAEDFQSQYHPASVATDSVANAKGLTLEELEKRTILQALDTHDNNLTQVALSLGISRAALYRRLEKYGISFND
;
A
#
# COMPACT_ATOMS: atom_id res chain seq x y z
N MET A 1 -5.34 -8.42 31.59
CA MET A 1 -6.37 -7.44 32.03
C MET A 1 -6.55 -6.37 30.97
N ILE A 2 -7.81 -6.01 30.61
CA ILE A 2 -8.13 -4.88 29.73
C ILE A 2 -8.57 -3.70 30.58
N LEU A 3 -7.97 -2.52 30.37
CA LEU A 3 -8.35 -1.29 31.06
C LEU A 3 -9.34 -0.48 30.20
N ILE A 4 -10.49 -0.12 30.74
CA ILE A 4 -11.49 0.74 30.11
C ILE A 4 -11.44 2.11 30.78
N ILE A 5 -11.29 3.16 29.98
CA ILE A 5 -11.24 4.55 30.43
C ILE A 5 -12.33 5.33 29.69
N ASP A 6 -13.40 5.68 30.38
CA ASP A 6 -14.58 6.38 29.82
C ASP A 6 -15.28 7.08 30.96
N ASP A 7 -15.76 8.30 30.79
CA ASP A 7 -16.47 9.05 31.84
C ASP A 7 -17.93 8.61 31.99
N ASP A 8 -18.53 8.00 30.95
CA ASP A 8 -19.90 7.48 30.99
C ASP A 8 -19.97 6.12 31.70
N SER A 9 -20.65 6.09 32.83
CA SER A 9 -20.85 4.87 33.65
C SER A 9 -21.62 3.77 32.91
N ALA A 10 -22.55 4.13 32.00
CA ALA A 10 -23.32 3.17 31.22
C ALA A 10 -22.46 2.46 30.20
N ILE A 11 -21.55 3.21 29.54
CA ILE A 11 -20.56 2.68 28.59
C ILE A 11 -19.58 1.75 29.32
N ARG A 12 -19.02 2.20 30.46
CA ARG A 12 -18.13 1.36 31.28
C ARG A 12 -18.79 0.04 31.69
N SER A 13 -20.04 0.10 32.14
CA SER A 13 -20.77 -1.10 32.56
C SER A 13 -21.06 -2.05 31.38
N SER A 14 -21.50 -1.50 30.26
CA SER A 14 -21.78 -2.27 29.03
C SER A 14 -20.52 -2.97 28.48
N LEU A 15 -19.40 -2.24 28.36
CA LEU A 15 -18.13 -2.79 27.93
C LEU A 15 -17.62 -3.86 28.91
N SER A 16 -17.65 -3.57 30.21
CA SER A 16 -17.21 -4.52 31.21
C SER A 16 -18.02 -5.81 31.17
N PHE A 17 -19.35 -5.73 31.01
CA PHE A 17 -20.21 -6.90 30.87
C PHE A 17 -19.87 -7.72 29.61
N MET A 18 -19.73 -7.04 28.46
CA MET A 18 -19.42 -7.66 27.19
C MET A 18 -18.05 -8.38 27.22
N LEU A 19 -17.00 -7.72 27.73
CA LEU A 19 -15.65 -8.25 27.78
C LEU A 19 -15.51 -9.39 28.81
N LYS A 20 -16.16 -9.31 29.97
CA LYS A 20 -16.23 -10.42 30.94
C LYS A 20 -16.91 -11.65 30.34
N ARG A 21 -17.97 -11.46 29.55
CA ARG A 21 -18.63 -12.55 28.81
C ARG A 21 -17.71 -13.19 27.77
N ALA A 22 -16.81 -12.39 27.18
CA ALA A 22 -15.76 -12.86 26.30
C ALA A 22 -14.54 -13.42 27.05
N LYS A 23 -14.63 -13.61 28.38
CA LYS A 23 -13.60 -14.18 29.28
C LYS A 23 -12.35 -13.29 29.45
N TYR A 24 -12.45 -12.00 29.23
CA TYR A 24 -11.37 -11.06 29.55
C TYR A 24 -11.48 -10.57 31.00
N GLU A 25 -10.34 -10.40 31.65
CA GLU A 25 -10.24 -9.67 32.90
C GLU A 25 -10.28 -8.16 32.61
N VAL A 26 -11.15 -7.43 33.32
CA VAL A 26 -11.45 -6.04 33.00
C VAL A 26 -11.41 -5.17 34.25
N GLN A 27 -10.72 -4.04 34.14
CA GLN A 27 -10.76 -2.93 35.07
C GLN A 27 -11.34 -1.70 34.34
N ALA A 28 -12.23 -0.93 35.00
CA ALA A 28 -12.86 0.25 34.43
C ALA A 28 -12.67 1.45 35.36
N VAL A 29 -12.27 2.58 34.77
CA VAL A 29 -11.99 3.85 35.47
C VAL A 29 -12.68 5.01 34.76
N SER A 30 -12.95 6.10 35.50
CA SER A 30 -13.79 7.19 35.03
C SER A 30 -13.02 8.32 34.32
N GLY A 31 -11.71 8.39 34.46
CA GLY A 31 -10.97 9.50 33.90
C GLY A 31 -9.42 9.33 33.90
N PRO A 32 -8.71 10.36 33.41
CA PRO A 32 -7.26 10.30 33.21
C PRO A 32 -6.45 10.01 34.48
N LYS A 33 -6.83 10.61 35.62
CA LYS A 33 -6.11 10.45 36.89
C LYS A 33 -6.17 9.02 37.39
N GLU A 34 -7.38 8.44 37.46
CA GLU A 34 -7.59 7.07 37.86
C GLU A 34 -6.95 6.07 36.88
N ALA A 35 -6.94 6.42 35.60
CA ALA A 35 -6.28 5.62 34.57
C ALA A 35 -4.77 5.50 34.81
N MET A 36 -4.10 6.59 35.09
CA MET A 36 -2.66 6.58 35.40
C MET A 36 -2.36 5.84 36.70
N GLU A 37 -3.18 6.00 37.73
CA GLU A 37 -3.06 5.23 38.99
C GLU A 37 -3.21 3.71 38.74
N ALA A 38 -4.18 3.32 37.91
CA ALA A 38 -4.37 1.91 37.55
C ALA A 38 -3.19 1.35 36.75
N ILE A 39 -2.67 2.08 35.79
CA ILE A 39 -1.52 1.68 34.96
C ILE A 39 -0.23 1.55 35.80
N HIS A 40 -0.04 2.42 36.80
CA HIS A 40 1.08 2.31 37.71
C HIS A 40 1.00 1.09 38.62
N SER A 41 -0.23 0.64 38.95
CA SER A 41 -0.43 -0.52 39.80
C SER A 41 -0.27 -1.85 39.04
N VAL A 42 -0.85 -1.93 37.84
CA VAL A 42 -0.80 -3.12 36.97
C VAL A 42 -0.78 -2.68 35.52
N ILE A 43 0.25 -3.07 34.78
CA ILE A 43 0.32 -2.79 33.35
C ILE A 43 -0.77 -3.58 32.62
N PRO A 44 -1.71 -2.91 31.92
CA PRO A 44 -2.76 -3.60 31.18
C PRO A 44 -2.22 -4.24 29.88
N GLN A 45 -2.88 -5.28 29.40
CA GLN A 45 -2.58 -5.90 28.11
C GLN A 45 -3.15 -5.08 26.93
N LEU A 46 -4.21 -4.31 27.17
CA LEU A 46 -4.87 -3.45 26.20
C LEU A 46 -5.66 -2.36 26.93
N ILE A 47 -5.74 -1.19 26.32
CA ILE A 47 -6.52 -0.06 26.84
C ILE A 47 -7.60 0.32 25.83
N LEU A 48 -8.86 0.39 26.31
CA LEU A 48 -9.96 1.06 25.60
C LEU A 48 -10.11 2.45 26.21
N MET A 49 -9.91 3.50 25.43
CA MET A 49 -9.84 4.88 25.93
C MET A 49 -10.81 5.78 25.19
N ASP A 50 -11.71 6.46 25.93
CA ASP A 50 -12.49 7.56 25.36
C ASP A 50 -11.59 8.76 25.04
N MET A 51 -11.96 9.50 24.02
CA MET A 51 -11.27 10.72 23.60
C MET A 51 -11.72 11.95 24.39
N ASN A 52 -12.93 11.94 24.98
CA ASN A 52 -13.54 13.06 25.68
C ASN A 52 -13.89 12.67 27.11
N PHE A 53 -13.30 13.33 28.11
CA PHE A 53 -13.54 13.08 29.55
C PHE A 53 -14.25 14.26 30.24
N SER A 54 -14.60 15.32 29.52
CA SER A 54 -15.32 16.47 30.03
C SER A 54 -16.35 16.95 29.01
N LEU A 55 -17.14 17.95 29.39
CA LEU A 55 -18.11 18.58 28.50
C LEU A 55 -17.50 19.27 27.26
N SER A 56 -16.18 19.39 27.19
CA SER A 56 -15.48 19.85 26.01
C SER A 56 -15.37 18.71 24.98
N THR A 57 -15.85 18.95 23.76
CA THR A 57 -15.89 17.96 22.68
C THR A 57 -14.65 18.02 21.76
N ASP A 58 -13.58 18.70 22.19
CA ASP A 58 -12.37 18.93 21.41
C ASP A 58 -11.33 17.79 21.47
N GLY A 59 -11.51 16.80 22.37
CA GLY A 59 -10.68 15.60 22.50
C GLY A 59 -9.23 15.83 22.92
N ALA A 60 -8.89 17.04 23.32
CA ALA A 60 -7.52 17.38 23.73
C ALA A 60 -7.08 16.55 24.95
N GLU A 61 -8.00 16.26 25.88
CA GLU A 61 -7.72 15.49 27.09
C GLU A 61 -7.34 14.03 26.77
N GLY A 62 -8.07 13.37 25.85
CA GLY A 62 -7.76 12.01 25.41
C GLY A 62 -6.41 11.92 24.71
N LEU A 63 -6.06 12.92 23.89
CA LEU A 63 -4.73 12.96 23.25
C LEU A 63 -3.59 13.15 24.25
N VAL A 64 -3.80 13.98 25.28
CA VAL A 64 -2.79 14.17 26.33
C VAL A 64 -2.61 12.86 27.12
N LEU A 65 -3.71 12.21 27.51
CA LEU A 65 -3.66 10.93 28.21
C LEU A 65 -2.99 9.84 27.34
N LEU A 66 -3.33 9.76 26.06
CA LEU A 66 -2.69 8.82 25.14
C LEU A 66 -1.17 8.98 25.10
N LYS A 67 -0.68 10.22 24.98
CA LYS A 67 0.76 10.51 25.01
C LYS A 67 1.39 10.10 26.33
N GLN A 68 0.75 10.35 27.46
CA GLN A 68 1.24 9.92 28.78
C GLN A 68 1.30 8.38 28.88
N VAL A 69 0.24 7.70 28.47
CA VAL A 69 0.19 6.24 28.42
C VAL A 69 1.31 5.67 27.55
N LYS A 70 1.52 6.23 26.36
CA LYS A 70 2.57 5.78 25.43
C LYS A 70 3.99 6.07 25.89
N LEU A 71 4.18 7.09 26.72
CA LEU A 71 5.46 7.33 27.40
C LEU A 71 5.75 6.28 28.49
N PHE A 72 4.70 5.83 29.18
CA PHE A 72 4.84 4.89 30.30
C PHE A 72 4.82 3.43 29.87
N CYS A 73 3.94 3.10 28.91
CA CYS A 73 3.75 1.77 28.36
C CYS A 73 3.73 1.84 26.83
N PRO A 74 4.87 1.97 26.16
CA PRO A 74 4.94 2.15 24.71
C PRO A 74 4.32 0.98 23.93
N ASP A 75 4.46 -0.24 24.44
CA ASP A 75 4.07 -1.48 23.77
C ASP A 75 2.60 -1.85 23.98
N VAL A 76 1.93 -1.26 25.00
CA VAL A 76 0.51 -1.56 25.29
C VAL A 76 -0.38 -0.97 24.19
N PRO A 77 -1.18 -1.78 23.48
CA PRO A 77 -2.09 -1.30 22.46
C PRO A 77 -3.24 -0.47 23.07
N VAL A 78 -3.49 0.71 22.49
CA VAL A 78 -4.57 1.61 22.90
C VAL A 78 -5.56 1.71 21.75
N ILE A 79 -6.81 1.31 21.98
CA ILE A 79 -7.93 1.52 21.06
C ILE A 79 -8.73 2.72 21.53
N LEU A 80 -8.83 3.74 20.70
CA LEU A 80 -9.58 4.96 21.00
C LEU A 80 -11.07 4.77 20.72
N MET A 81 -11.91 5.29 21.60
CA MET A 81 -13.36 5.35 21.40
C MET A 81 -13.76 6.81 21.14
N THR A 82 -14.53 7.08 20.10
CA THR A 82 -14.90 8.44 19.71
C THR A 82 -16.34 8.55 19.23
N ALA A 83 -16.97 9.69 19.42
CA ALA A 83 -18.31 9.96 18.89
C ALA A 83 -18.27 10.26 17.37
N TRP A 84 -19.41 10.07 16.67
CA TRP A 84 -19.59 10.49 15.28
C TRP A 84 -19.30 12.00 15.13
N GLY A 85 -18.38 12.34 14.23
CA GLY A 85 -17.93 13.73 14.00
C GLY A 85 -16.52 14.05 14.51
N SER A 86 -15.92 13.18 15.33
CA SER A 86 -14.54 13.36 15.87
C SER A 86 -13.48 12.57 15.08
N ILE A 87 -13.72 12.30 13.80
CA ILE A 87 -12.75 11.59 12.92
C ILE A 87 -11.39 12.31 12.87
N PRO A 88 -11.30 13.65 12.72
CA PRO A 88 -10.01 14.34 12.76
C PRO A 88 -9.25 14.11 14.07
N LEU A 89 -9.97 13.92 15.17
CA LEU A 89 -9.38 13.65 16.47
C LEU A 89 -8.86 12.22 16.61
N ALA A 90 -9.62 11.23 16.11
CA ALA A 90 -9.16 9.85 16.01
C ALA A 90 -7.85 9.76 15.20
N VAL A 91 -7.75 10.53 14.15
CA VAL A 91 -6.56 10.70 13.31
C VAL A 91 -5.35 11.20 14.10
N GLN A 92 -5.55 12.24 14.91
CA GLN A 92 -4.49 12.76 15.78
C GLN A 92 -4.06 11.70 16.81
N GLY A 93 -5.01 10.92 17.31
CA GLY A 93 -4.75 9.79 18.19
C GLY A 93 -3.89 8.72 17.54
N MET A 94 -4.18 8.35 16.30
CA MET A 94 -3.37 7.40 15.54
C MET A 94 -1.93 7.90 15.35
N ARG A 95 -1.75 9.19 15.01
CA ARG A 95 -0.43 9.83 14.92
C ARG A 95 0.31 9.90 16.26
N ALA A 96 -0.43 9.94 17.36
CA ALA A 96 0.11 9.93 18.70
C ALA A 96 0.41 8.51 19.24
N GLY A 97 0.26 7.47 18.41
CA GLY A 97 0.62 6.09 18.71
C GLY A 97 -0.53 5.21 19.20
N ALA A 98 -1.80 5.59 19.00
CA ALA A 98 -2.91 4.67 19.22
C ALA A 98 -2.81 3.47 18.26
N PHE A 99 -3.27 2.31 18.72
CA PHE A 99 -3.31 1.10 17.90
C PHE A 99 -4.45 1.13 16.87
N ASP A 100 -5.64 1.55 17.30
CA ASP A 100 -6.83 1.65 16.46
C ASP A 100 -7.84 2.64 17.07
N PHE A 101 -8.93 2.93 16.36
CA PHE A 101 -10.06 3.67 16.90
C PHE A 101 -11.39 3.04 16.52
N ILE A 102 -12.42 3.28 17.33
CA ILE A 102 -13.79 2.84 17.08
C ILE A 102 -14.77 3.98 17.35
N THR A 103 -15.79 4.10 16.47
CA THR A 103 -16.84 5.11 16.63
C THR A 103 -17.97 4.60 17.50
N LYS A 104 -18.49 5.46 18.39
CA LYS A 104 -19.72 5.23 19.17
C LYS A 104 -20.95 5.59 18.30
N PRO A 105 -22.00 4.72 18.19
CA PRO A 105 -22.11 3.37 18.72
C PRO A 105 -21.35 2.34 17.87
N TRP A 106 -20.81 1.30 18.48
CA TRP A 106 -20.05 0.25 17.82
C TRP A 106 -20.82 -1.06 17.70
N ASN A 107 -20.33 -1.94 16.82
CA ASN A 107 -20.75 -3.34 16.75
C ASN A 107 -19.87 -4.16 17.72
N ASN A 108 -20.48 -4.90 18.63
CA ASN A 108 -19.77 -5.69 19.64
C ASN A 108 -18.82 -6.74 19.02
N ALA A 109 -19.23 -7.42 17.95
CA ALA A 109 -18.37 -8.40 17.29
C ALA A 109 -17.14 -7.74 16.66
N ALA A 110 -17.30 -6.56 16.03
CA ALA A 110 -16.21 -5.81 15.46
C ALA A 110 -15.24 -5.29 16.53
N LEU A 111 -15.73 -4.87 17.69
CA LEU A 111 -14.87 -4.44 18.79
C LEU A 111 -14.05 -5.61 19.36
N ILE A 112 -14.69 -6.77 19.60
CA ILE A 112 -13.99 -7.97 20.10
C ILE A 112 -12.90 -8.39 19.10
N GLN A 113 -13.18 -8.42 17.81
CA GLN A 113 -12.21 -8.74 16.77
C GLN A 113 -10.99 -7.80 16.79
N ARG A 114 -11.20 -6.50 17.01
CA ARG A 114 -10.09 -5.53 17.11
C ARG A 114 -9.25 -5.74 18.36
N ILE A 115 -9.90 -6.06 19.49
CA ILE A 115 -9.22 -6.38 20.74
C ILE A 115 -8.38 -7.64 20.58
N GLU A 116 -8.93 -8.69 19.98
CA GLU A 116 -8.19 -9.93 19.67
C GLU A 116 -6.98 -9.66 18.79
N THR A 117 -7.17 -8.89 17.71
CA THR A 117 -6.07 -8.48 16.82
C THR A 117 -4.98 -7.72 17.58
N ALA A 118 -5.35 -6.78 18.44
CA ALA A 118 -4.41 -5.99 19.22
C ALA A 118 -3.60 -6.85 20.20
N LEU A 119 -4.29 -7.75 20.90
CA LEU A 119 -3.64 -8.67 21.85
C LEU A 119 -2.74 -9.70 21.15
N GLU A 120 -3.15 -10.24 20.01
CA GLU A 120 -2.35 -11.18 19.22
C GLU A 120 -1.06 -10.55 18.70
N LEU A 121 -1.09 -9.29 18.31
CA LEU A 121 0.11 -8.58 17.83
C LEU A 121 1.09 -8.27 18.96
N THR A 122 0.58 -7.93 20.14
CA THR A 122 1.41 -7.54 21.29
C THR A 122 1.96 -8.75 22.04
N SER A 123 1.19 -9.84 22.21
CA SER A 123 1.64 -11.05 22.92
C SER A 123 2.81 -11.77 22.25
N LYS A 124 3.13 -11.45 20.98
CA LYS A 124 4.24 -12.03 20.24
C LYS A 124 5.56 -11.27 20.38
N GLU A 125 5.55 -10.07 20.94
CA GLU A 125 6.80 -9.34 21.22
C GLU A 125 7.53 -9.86 22.48
N GLU A 126 6.81 -10.41 23.46
CA GLU A 126 7.41 -10.97 24.69
C GLU A 126 8.03 -12.37 24.49
N VAL A 127 7.75 -13.06 23.38
CA VAL A 127 8.23 -14.43 23.10
C VAL A 127 9.40 -14.46 22.09
N ALA A 128 9.88 -13.31 21.63
CA ALA A 128 10.95 -13.25 20.61
C ALA A 128 12.34 -13.63 21.11
N ASP A 129 12.53 -13.95 22.40
CA ASP A 129 13.85 -14.32 22.96
C ASP A 129 14.05 -15.82 23.21
N THR A 130 13.06 -16.65 22.96
CA THR A 130 13.21 -18.12 23.06
C THR A 130 12.31 -18.84 22.06
N SER A 131 12.79 -19.09 20.86
CA SER A 131 12.51 -20.37 20.20
C SER A 131 13.04 -20.43 18.76
N THR A 132 14.03 -21.25 18.59
CA THR A 132 14.54 -21.85 17.35
C THR A 132 13.63 -22.95 16.78
N MET A 133 12.34 -22.89 17.06
CA MET A 133 11.34 -23.86 16.54
C MET A 133 10.14 -23.09 16.02
N GLU A 134 10.06 -22.74 14.74
CA GLU A 134 8.85 -22.40 13.98
C GLU A 134 9.14 -21.66 12.65
N ASP A 135 10.37 -21.75 12.13
CA ASP A 135 10.72 -21.15 10.83
C ASP A 135 10.24 -21.98 9.61
N GLU A 136 9.79 -23.22 9.83
CA GLU A 136 9.46 -24.15 8.74
C GLU A 136 8.09 -23.95 8.10
N ASP A 137 7.20 -23.11 8.63
CA ASP A 137 5.80 -23.03 8.17
C ASP A 137 5.41 -21.69 7.50
N PHE A 138 6.38 -20.80 7.20
CA PHE A 138 6.08 -19.56 6.47
C PHE A 138 6.32 -19.76 4.96
N ASP A 139 5.23 -19.85 4.19
CA ASP A 139 5.29 -19.97 2.74
C ASP A 139 5.74 -18.65 2.10
N ARG A 140 6.98 -18.63 1.62
CA ARG A 140 7.60 -17.56 0.83
C ARG A 140 8.02 -18.02 -0.57
N SER A 141 7.50 -19.13 -1.05
CA SER A 141 7.91 -19.79 -2.29
C SER A 141 7.95 -18.86 -3.50
N HIS A 142 7.09 -17.86 -3.54
CA HIS A 142 6.99 -16.90 -4.63
C HIS A 142 7.86 -15.63 -4.40
N ILE A 143 8.52 -15.50 -3.23
CA ILE A 143 9.31 -14.32 -2.89
C ILE A 143 10.79 -14.65 -2.87
N ILE A 144 11.52 -14.09 -3.83
CA ILE A 144 12.95 -14.34 -4.03
C ILE A 144 13.74 -13.15 -3.50
N GLY A 145 14.73 -13.45 -2.67
CA GLY A 145 15.64 -12.49 -2.07
C GLY A 145 16.09 -12.93 -0.69
N LYS A 146 17.19 -12.35 -0.23
CA LYS A 146 17.83 -12.59 1.07
C LYS A 146 18.40 -11.33 1.71
N SER A 147 18.08 -10.17 1.14
CA SER A 147 18.54 -8.90 1.69
C SER A 147 17.91 -8.64 3.06
N LYS A 148 18.66 -7.99 3.95
CA LYS A 148 18.15 -7.62 5.28
C LYS A 148 16.89 -6.78 5.24
N ALA A 149 16.79 -5.90 4.23
CA ALA A 149 15.60 -5.06 4.03
C ALA A 149 14.36 -5.91 3.69
N LEU A 150 14.49 -6.92 2.83
CA LEU A 150 13.40 -7.84 2.51
C LEU A 150 13.04 -8.73 3.71
N GLU A 151 14.04 -9.26 4.44
CA GLU A 151 13.78 -10.10 5.61
C GLU A 151 13.03 -9.34 6.72
N ALA A 152 13.33 -8.06 6.94
CA ALA A 152 12.55 -7.22 7.85
C ALA A 152 11.08 -7.08 7.44
N VAL A 153 10.82 -6.93 6.13
CA VAL A 153 9.46 -6.91 5.59
C VAL A 153 8.77 -8.25 5.83
N LEU A 154 9.45 -9.37 5.51
CA LEU A 154 8.89 -10.71 5.67
C LEU A 154 8.62 -11.06 7.14
N ALA A 155 9.44 -10.60 8.07
CA ALA A 155 9.17 -10.74 9.49
C ALA A 155 7.86 -10.03 9.91
N THR A 156 7.62 -8.83 9.40
CA THR A 156 6.35 -8.13 9.61
C THR A 156 5.19 -8.87 8.95
N VAL A 157 5.35 -9.32 7.70
CA VAL A 157 4.33 -10.11 6.97
C VAL A 157 3.97 -11.38 7.72
N LYS A 158 4.95 -12.12 8.27
CA LYS A 158 4.74 -13.33 9.07
C LYS A 158 3.86 -13.05 10.29
N LYS A 159 4.14 -11.96 11.03
CA LYS A 159 3.34 -11.54 12.19
C LYS A 159 1.90 -11.20 11.80
N VAL A 160 1.74 -10.40 10.75
CA VAL A 160 0.43 -9.86 10.33
C VAL A 160 -0.44 -10.91 9.66
N SER A 161 0.14 -11.88 8.96
CA SER A 161 -0.60 -12.90 8.20
C SER A 161 -1.61 -13.66 9.05
N ARG A 162 -1.28 -13.95 10.29
CA ARG A 162 -2.12 -14.69 11.23
C ARG A 162 -3.27 -13.87 11.83
N THR A 163 -3.33 -12.55 11.58
CA THR A 163 -4.38 -11.66 12.07
C THR A 163 -5.44 -11.40 11.02
N SER A 164 -6.59 -10.83 11.43
CA SER A 164 -7.63 -10.35 10.51
C SER A 164 -7.46 -8.86 10.13
N ALA A 165 -6.38 -8.22 10.57
CA ALA A 165 -6.11 -6.81 10.36
C ALA A 165 -6.05 -6.45 8.88
N SER A 166 -6.53 -5.24 8.53
CA SER A 166 -6.30 -4.64 7.21
C SER A 166 -4.84 -4.26 7.06
N VAL A 167 -4.25 -4.54 5.90
CA VAL A 167 -2.84 -4.27 5.61
C VAL A 167 -2.74 -3.36 4.40
N LEU A 168 -1.97 -2.29 4.53
CA LEU A 168 -1.60 -1.42 3.43
C LEU A 168 -0.14 -1.68 3.02
N VAL A 169 0.04 -2.20 1.81
CA VAL A 169 1.36 -2.47 1.23
C VAL A 169 1.76 -1.28 0.37
N THR A 170 2.81 -0.55 0.77
CA THR A 170 3.33 0.61 0.03
C THR A 170 4.67 0.29 -0.63
N GLY A 171 5.01 1.03 -1.66
CA GLY A 171 6.29 0.90 -2.37
C GLY A 171 6.15 1.24 -3.84
N GLU A 172 7.27 1.48 -4.51
CA GLU A 172 7.31 1.86 -5.91
C GLU A 172 6.65 0.82 -6.83
N SER A 173 6.29 1.24 -8.05
CA SER A 173 5.78 0.31 -9.06
C SER A 173 6.81 -0.78 -9.36
N GLY A 174 6.36 -2.03 -9.51
CA GLY A 174 7.23 -3.16 -9.85
C GLY A 174 8.08 -3.73 -8.70
N THR A 175 7.87 -3.33 -7.44
CA THR A 175 8.61 -3.86 -6.27
C THR A 175 8.15 -5.24 -5.81
N GLY A 176 6.96 -5.71 -6.25
CA GLY A 176 6.40 -7.01 -5.87
C GLY A 176 5.31 -6.94 -4.81
N LYS A 177 4.58 -5.83 -4.67
CA LYS A 177 3.48 -5.65 -3.70
C LYS A 177 2.42 -6.74 -3.77
N GLU A 178 2.10 -7.21 -4.97
CA GLU A 178 1.14 -8.30 -5.19
C GLU A 178 1.63 -9.62 -4.55
N LEU A 179 2.91 -9.97 -4.69
CA LEU A 179 3.49 -11.16 -4.08
C LEU A 179 3.45 -11.12 -2.55
N ILE A 180 3.62 -9.94 -1.96
CA ILE A 180 3.46 -9.74 -0.51
C ILE A 180 2.01 -9.93 -0.08
N ALA A 181 1.05 -9.41 -0.84
CA ALA A 181 -0.38 -9.61 -0.55
C ALA A 181 -0.76 -11.10 -0.65
N GLU A 182 -0.22 -11.82 -1.63
CA GLU A 182 -0.39 -13.26 -1.77
C GLU A 182 0.23 -14.03 -0.60
N ALA A 183 1.45 -13.68 -0.18
CA ALA A 183 2.09 -14.28 0.98
C ALA A 183 1.29 -14.02 2.28
N ILE A 184 0.72 -12.82 2.46
CA ILE A 184 -0.19 -12.53 3.58
C ILE A 184 -1.39 -13.46 3.58
N HIS A 185 -1.98 -13.74 2.41
CA HIS A 185 -3.12 -14.66 2.30
C HIS A 185 -2.74 -16.11 2.56
N LEU A 186 -1.68 -16.61 1.90
CA LEU A 186 -1.23 -18.00 1.99
C LEU A 186 -0.82 -18.40 3.43
N ASN A 187 -0.29 -17.46 4.18
CA ASN A 187 0.11 -17.65 5.58
C ASN A 187 -0.97 -17.27 6.60
N SER A 188 -2.22 -17.03 6.15
CA SER A 188 -3.33 -16.63 7.01
C SER A 188 -4.22 -17.80 7.40
N LEU A 189 -5.10 -17.57 8.39
CA LEU A 189 -6.17 -18.51 8.73
C LEU A 189 -7.19 -18.71 7.58
N ARG A 190 -7.14 -17.85 6.55
CA ARG A 190 -7.99 -17.88 5.36
C ARG A 190 -7.28 -18.45 4.13
N ARG A 191 -6.11 -19.10 4.27
CA ARG A 191 -5.31 -19.64 3.15
C ARG A 191 -6.06 -20.55 2.17
N ASN A 192 -7.05 -21.29 2.67
CA ASN A 192 -7.90 -22.19 1.86
C ASN A 192 -9.21 -21.53 1.41
N LYS A 193 -9.34 -20.21 1.55
CA LYS A 193 -10.52 -19.44 1.14
C LYS A 193 -10.20 -18.61 -0.10
N PRO A 194 -11.20 -18.00 -0.75
CA PRO A 194 -10.94 -17.21 -1.96
C PRO A 194 -9.93 -16.08 -1.71
N PHE A 195 -9.01 -15.89 -2.66
CA PHE A 195 -8.15 -14.72 -2.78
C PHE A 195 -8.54 -13.98 -4.06
N VAL A 196 -9.23 -12.84 -3.91
CA VAL A 196 -9.74 -12.06 -5.05
C VAL A 196 -8.87 -10.85 -5.26
N LYS A 197 -8.17 -10.80 -6.40
CA LYS A 197 -7.31 -9.67 -6.80
C LYS A 197 -8.11 -8.68 -7.64
N VAL A 198 -7.98 -7.39 -7.33
CA VAL A 198 -8.64 -6.29 -8.05
C VAL A 198 -7.63 -5.17 -8.25
N ASN A 199 -7.33 -4.85 -9.50
CA ASN A 199 -6.58 -3.62 -9.83
C ASN A 199 -7.59 -2.49 -10.03
N LEU A 200 -7.55 -1.50 -9.15
CA LEU A 200 -8.51 -0.38 -9.13
C LEU A 200 -8.20 0.68 -10.19
N GLY A 201 -6.93 0.83 -10.59
CA GLY A 201 -6.54 1.72 -11.69
C GLY A 201 -7.05 1.26 -13.06
N GLY A 202 -7.38 -0.03 -13.20
CA GLY A 202 -7.96 -0.58 -14.43
C GLY A 202 -9.49 -0.51 -14.52
N ILE A 203 -10.20 0.00 -13.48
CA ILE A 203 -11.65 0.03 -13.43
C ILE A 203 -12.14 1.48 -13.59
N SER A 204 -12.91 1.76 -14.64
CA SER A 204 -13.53 3.07 -14.79
C SER A 204 -14.55 3.34 -13.68
N GLN A 205 -14.73 4.62 -13.32
CA GLN A 205 -15.69 5.05 -12.29
C GLN A 205 -17.11 4.51 -12.53
N THR A 206 -17.54 4.46 -13.80
CA THR A 206 -18.88 3.97 -14.18
C THR A 206 -19.08 2.47 -13.98
N LEU A 207 -18.00 1.69 -14.06
CA LEU A 207 -18.03 0.24 -13.89
C LEU A 207 -17.70 -0.19 -12.45
N PHE A 208 -17.20 0.72 -11.61
CA PHE A 208 -16.73 0.39 -10.27
C PHE A 208 -17.78 -0.34 -9.43
N GLU A 209 -19.01 0.18 -9.38
CA GLU A 209 -20.07 -0.44 -8.57
C GLU A 209 -20.44 -1.84 -9.09
N SER A 210 -20.58 -1.97 -10.40
CA SER A 210 -20.91 -3.24 -11.04
C SER A 210 -19.82 -4.29 -10.84
N GLU A 211 -18.52 -3.90 -10.93
CA GLU A 211 -17.41 -4.81 -10.67
C GLU A 211 -17.30 -5.18 -9.19
N MET A 212 -17.36 -4.19 -8.29
CA MET A 212 -17.11 -4.41 -6.87
C MET A 212 -18.30 -5.06 -6.15
N PHE A 213 -19.53 -4.64 -6.46
CA PHE A 213 -20.74 -5.05 -5.73
C PHE A 213 -21.66 -5.96 -6.54
N GLY A 214 -21.45 -6.03 -7.87
CA GLY A 214 -22.29 -6.83 -8.77
C GLY A 214 -23.58 -6.10 -9.18
N HIS A 215 -24.34 -6.73 -10.04
CA HIS A 215 -25.60 -6.19 -10.52
C HIS A 215 -26.61 -7.29 -10.82
N LYS A 216 -27.89 -6.92 -10.77
CA LYS A 216 -29.01 -7.72 -11.25
C LYS A 216 -29.30 -7.38 -12.71
N LYS A 217 -29.85 -8.36 -13.43
CA LYS A 217 -30.35 -8.17 -14.78
C LYS A 217 -31.31 -6.98 -14.83
N GLY A 218 -31.09 -6.03 -15.75
CA GLY A 218 -31.91 -4.83 -15.92
C GLY A 218 -31.55 -3.67 -14.97
N ALA A 219 -30.49 -3.77 -14.17
CA ALA A 219 -30.04 -2.68 -13.28
C ALA A 219 -29.57 -1.41 -14.07
N PHE A 220 -29.08 -1.60 -15.28
CA PHE A 220 -28.71 -0.54 -16.23
C PHE A 220 -28.83 -1.07 -17.66
N THR A 221 -28.67 -0.22 -18.68
CA THR A 221 -28.97 -0.52 -20.09
C THR A 221 -28.30 -1.81 -20.59
N ASP A 222 -27.04 -2.05 -20.18
CA ASP A 222 -26.24 -3.19 -20.64
C ASP A 222 -26.22 -4.37 -19.63
N ALA A 223 -27.03 -4.33 -18.58
CA ALA A 223 -27.13 -5.40 -17.59
C ALA A 223 -27.99 -6.57 -18.12
N VAL A 224 -27.46 -7.37 -19.04
CA VAL A 224 -28.17 -8.48 -19.70
C VAL A 224 -28.33 -9.69 -18.77
N THR A 225 -27.40 -9.92 -17.84
CA THR A 225 -27.38 -11.04 -16.91
C THR A 225 -27.07 -10.57 -15.49
N ASP A 226 -27.37 -11.41 -14.48
CA ASP A 226 -26.90 -11.20 -13.11
C ASP A 226 -25.37 -11.38 -13.04
N ARG A 227 -24.68 -10.51 -12.30
CA ARG A 227 -23.23 -10.60 -12.08
C ARG A 227 -22.90 -10.47 -10.59
N LYS A 228 -22.10 -11.41 -10.07
CA LYS A 228 -21.54 -11.32 -8.72
C LYS A 228 -20.39 -10.32 -8.68
N GLY A 229 -20.39 -9.48 -7.65
CA GLY A 229 -19.32 -8.52 -7.39
C GLY A 229 -18.09 -9.14 -6.73
N ARG A 230 -16.97 -8.41 -6.76
CA ARG A 230 -15.69 -8.86 -6.18
C ARG A 230 -15.79 -9.09 -4.67
N PHE A 231 -16.54 -8.29 -3.93
CA PHE A 231 -16.77 -8.51 -2.50
C PHE A 231 -17.53 -9.80 -2.22
N GLU A 232 -18.56 -10.14 -3.03
CA GLU A 232 -19.29 -11.41 -2.90
C GLU A 232 -18.38 -12.61 -3.20
N LEU A 233 -17.51 -12.51 -4.21
CA LEU A 233 -16.55 -13.55 -4.55
C LEU A 233 -15.48 -13.75 -3.49
N ALA A 234 -15.12 -12.69 -2.75
CA ALA A 234 -14.13 -12.70 -1.69
C ALA A 234 -14.70 -13.12 -0.32
N ASP A 235 -16.00 -13.40 -0.22
CA ASP A 235 -16.64 -13.73 1.08
C ASP A 235 -15.93 -14.88 1.80
N LYS A 236 -15.69 -14.70 3.10
CA LYS A 236 -14.90 -15.57 3.97
C LYS A 236 -13.40 -15.64 3.64
N GLY A 237 -12.96 -14.96 2.60
CA GLY A 237 -11.60 -14.96 2.07
C GLY A 237 -10.87 -13.63 2.29
N THR A 238 -10.05 -13.29 1.31
CA THR A 238 -9.26 -12.06 1.28
C THR A 238 -9.49 -11.32 -0.04
N ILE A 239 -9.73 -10.03 0.01
CA ILE A 239 -9.71 -9.16 -1.16
C ILE A 239 -8.40 -8.36 -1.18
N PHE A 240 -7.72 -8.38 -2.32
CA PHE A 240 -6.54 -7.57 -2.58
C PHE A 240 -6.92 -6.43 -3.53
N LEU A 241 -6.77 -5.20 -3.05
CA LEU A 241 -7.10 -3.97 -3.76
C LEU A 241 -5.79 -3.27 -4.17
N ASP A 242 -5.37 -3.48 -5.41
CA ASP A 242 -4.16 -2.85 -5.94
C ASP A 242 -4.45 -1.45 -6.49
N GLU A 243 -3.47 -0.57 -6.41
CA GLU A 243 -3.55 0.82 -6.88
C GLU A 243 -4.70 1.61 -6.25
N ILE A 244 -4.89 1.45 -4.91
CA ILE A 244 -5.98 2.10 -4.17
C ILE A 244 -5.97 3.63 -4.28
N GLY A 245 -4.81 4.25 -4.55
CA GLY A 245 -4.67 5.69 -4.77
C GLY A 245 -5.32 6.20 -6.05
N GLU A 246 -5.60 5.32 -7.02
CA GLU A 246 -6.21 5.70 -8.31
C GLU A 246 -7.75 5.84 -8.23
N LEU A 247 -8.36 5.55 -7.06
CA LEU A 247 -9.80 5.66 -6.91
C LEU A 247 -10.30 7.10 -6.86
N ASP A 248 -11.34 7.38 -7.63
CA ASP A 248 -12.10 8.63 -7.51
C ASP A 248 -12.76 8.77 -6.14
N LEU A 249 -12.94 10.01 -5.65
CA LEU A 249 -13.55 10.30 -4.35
C LEU A 249 -14.93 9.66 -4.16
N SER A 250 -15.75 9.60 -5.22
CA SER A 250 -17.06 8.95 -5.17
C SER A 250 -16.98 7.44 -4.92
N CYS A 251 -16.00 6.78 -5.52
CA CYS A 251 -15.72 5.36 -5.33
C CYS A 251 -15.14 5.07 -3.93
N GLN A 252 -14.31 6.00 -3.42
CA GLN A 252 -13.76 5.91 -2.07
C GLN A 252 -14.86 5.91 -0.99
N VAL A 253 -15.91 6.74 -1.14
CA VAL A 253 -17.07 6.77 -0.22
C VAL A 253 -17.78 5.41 -0.17
N LYS A 254 -18.01 4.81 -1.35
CA LYS A 254 -18.70 3.52 -1.46
C LYS A 254 -17.87 2.38 -0.89
N LEU A 255 -16.57 2.39 -1.17
CA LEU A 255 -15.63 1.42 -0.60
C LEU A 255 -15.58 1.54 0.93
N LEU A 256 -15.45 2.76 1.46
CA LEU A 256 -15.43 2.99 2.91
C LEU A 256 -16.66 2.42 3.61
N ARG A 257 -17.86 2.64 3.04
CA ARG A 257 -19.11 2.11 3.60
C ARG A 257 -19.06 0.59 3.73
N VAL A 258 -18.62 -0.11 2.70
CA VAL A 258 -18.50 -1.58 2.75
C VAL A 258 -17.47 -2.04 3.77
N LEU A 259 -16.33 -1.35 3.87
CA LEU A 259 -15.29 -1.67 4.85
C LEU A 259 -15.72 -1.44 6.31
N GLN A 260 -16.62 -0.48 6.55
CA GLN A 260 -17.13 -0.16 7.88
C GLN A 260 -18.28 -1.08 8.30
N GLU A 261 -19.28 -1.23 7.42
CA GLU A 261 -20.53 -1.94 7.73
C GLU A 261 -20.44 -3.43 7.45
N GLN A 262 -19.44 -3.87 6.68
CA GLN A 262 -19.33 -5.24 6.14
C GLN A 262 -20.59 -5.67 5.36
N THR A 263 -21.25 -4.70 4.73
CA THR A 263 -22.45 -4.90 3.91
C THR A 263 -22.36 -4.07 2.63
N PHE A 264 -22.96 -4.57 1.56
CA PHE A 264 -23.13 -3.83 0.31
C PHE A 264 -24.46 -4.19 -0.34
N GLU A 265 -24.89 -3.37 -1.29
CA GLU A 265 -26.07 -3.61 -2.11
C GLU A 265 -25.65 -3.76 -3.58
N PRO A 266 -25.98 -4.90 -4.25
CA PRO A 266 -25.78 -5.03 -5.68
C PRO A 266 -26.63 -4.01 -6.45
N LEU A 267 -26.15 -3.52 -7.59
CA LEU A 267 -26.94 -2.63 -8.44
C LEU A 267 -28.25 -3.30 -8.87
N GLY A 268 -29.36 -2.57 -8.72
CA GLY A 268 -30.71 -3.08 -9.02
C GLY A 268 -31.31 -3.97 -7.91
N GLU A 269 -30.68 -4.12 -6.77
CA GLU A 269 -31.22 -4.81 -5.59
C GLU A 269 -31.10 -3.88 -4.36
N SER A 270 -32.19 -3.72 -3.59
CA SER A 270 -32.19 -2.88 -2.37
C SER A 270 -31.93 -3.69 -1.10
N ARG A 271 -31.64 -4.99 -1.21
CA ARG A 271 -31.38 -5.86 -0.06
C ARG A 271 -29.87 -5.86 0.25
N PRO A 272 -29.46 -5.39 1.45
CA PRO A 272 -28.06 -5.42 1.83
C PRO A 272 -27.57 -6.87 2.00
N ARG A 273 -26.38 -7.14 1.49
CA ARG A 273 -25.67 -8.42 1.63
C ARG A 273 -24.50 -8.24 2.58
N LYS A 274 -24.44 -9.09 3.59
CA LYS A 274 -23.32 -9.12 4.55
C LYS A 274 -22.16 -9.92 3.97
N VAL A 275 -20.92 -9.44 4.16
CA VAL A 275 -19.69 -10.15 3.79
C VAL A 275 -18.69 -10.09 4.95
N ASP A 276 -17.87 -11.13 5.03
CA ASP A 276 -16.76 -11.24 5.96
C ASP A 276 -15.45 -11.37 5.15
N VAL A 277 -14.81 -10.25 4.86
CA VAL A 277 -13.66 -10.21 3.96
C VAL A 277 -12.48 -9.54 4.66
N ARG A 278 -11.31 -10.21 4.63
CA ARG A 278 -10.04 -9.57 5.00
C ARG A 278 -9.57 -8.68 3.85
N VAL A 279 -9.11 -7.46 4.17
CA VAL A 279 -8.69 -6.48 3.17
C VAL A 279 -7.18 -6.31 3.20
N VAL A 280 -6.55 -6.43 2.03
CA VAL A 280 -5.16 -6.06 1.78
C VAL A 280 -5.17 -5.05 0.64
N CYS A 281 -4.60 -3.87 0.87
CA CYS A 281 -4.49 -2.81 -0.14
C CYS A 281 -3.04 -2.63 -0.57
N ALA A 282 -2.84 -2.18 -1.81
CA ALA A 282 -1.52 -1.76 -2.27
C ALA A 282 -1.58 -0.42 -3.00
N THR A 283 -0.48 0.33 -2.93
CA THR A 283 -0.32 1.59 -3.67
C THR A 283 1.15 1.96 -3.85
N ASN A 284 1.46 2.67 -4.92
CA ASN A 284 2.71 3.39 -5.12
C ASN A 284 2.57 4.89 -4.82
N ALA A 285 1.35 5.39 -4.61
CA ALA A 285 1.07 6.78 -4.32
C ALA A 285 1.32 7.13 -2.84
N ASN A 286 1.67 8.37 -2.59
CA ASN A 286 1.72 8.92 -1.23
C ASN A 286 0.31 9.35 -0.79
N LEU A 287 -0.41 8.41 -0.15
CA LEU A 287 -1.79 8.67 0.29
C LEU A 287 -1.90 9.81 1.30
N GLU A 288 -0.88 10.03 2.16
CA GLU A 288 -0.89 11.15 3.10
C GLU A 288 -0.83 12.50 2.40
N GLN A 289 -0.06 12.60 1.31
CA GLN A 289 -0.03 13.78 0.47
C GLN A 289 -1.37 13.97 -0.24
N MET A 290 -1.95 12.91 -0.79
CA MET A 290 -3.26 12.95 -1.46
C MET A 290 -4.39 13.36 -0.50
N VAL A 291 -4.31 13.00 0.79
CA VAL A 291 -5.25 13.47 1.83
C VAL A 291 -5.10 14.99 2.02
N ARG A 292 -3.87 15.52 2.08
CA ARG A 292 -3.63 16.96 2.17
C ARG A 292 -4.13 17.74 0.95
N GLU A 293 -4.06 17.11 -0.23
CA GLU A 293 -4.53 17.66 -1.50
C GLU A 293 -6.04 17.42 -1.73
N HIS A 294 -6.74 16.80 -0.76
CA HIS A 294 -8.17 16.45 -0.83
C HIS A 294 -8.55 15.55 -2.01
N THR A 295 -7.60 14.76 -2.54
CA THR A 295 -7.83 13.76 -3.60
C THR A 295 -8.03 12.35 -3.03
N PHE A 296 -7.68 12.13 -1.77
CA PHE A 296 -7.96 10.89 -1.03
C PHE A 296 -8.61 11.21 0.32
N ARG A 297 -9.59 10.40 0.72
CA ARG A 297 -10.31 10.60 1.99
C ARG A 297 -9.48 10.09 3.15
N GLU A 298 -9.40 10.90 4.17
CA GLU A 298 -8.68 10.59 5.40
C GLU A 298 -9.29 9.39 6.16
N ASP A 299 -10.62 9.33 6.22
CA ASP A 299 -11.35 8.24 6.88
C ASP A 299 -11.12 6.86 6.20
N LEU A 300 -11.03 6.84 4.88
CA LEU A 300 -10.68 5.63 4.14
C LEU A 300 -9.23 5.22 4.43
N LEU A 301 -8.28 6.17 4.41
CA LEU A 301 -6.88 5.88 4.70
C LEU A 301 -6.73 5.18 6.06
N TYR A 302 -7.38 5.69 7.12
CA TYR A 302 -7.29 5.04 8.43
C TYR A 302 -7.94 3.67 8.48
N ARG A 303 -8.99 3.45 7.68
CA ARG A 303 -9.65 2.15 7.65
C ARG A 303 -8.82 1.06 6.98
N ILE A 304 -8.04 1.41 5.95
CA ILE A 304 -7.19 0.46 5.22
C ILE A 304 -5.78 0.35 5.78
N ASN A 305 -5.29 1.37 6.48
CA ASN A 305 -3.90 1.48 6.98
C ASN A 305 -3.81 1.15 8.48
N LEU A 306 -4.40 0.02 8.90
CA LEU A 306 -4.20 -0.46 10.28
C LEU A 306 -2.77 -0.93 10.48
N ILE A 307 -2.21 -1.60 9.49
CA ILE A 307 -0.81 -2.02 9.47
C ILE A 307 -0.20 -1.65 8.12
N ALA A 308 0.87 -0.84 8.15
CA ALA A 308 1.64 -0.49 6.97
C ALA A 308 2.82 -1.45 6.77
N VAL A 309 2.98 -1.94 5.55
CA VAL A 309 4.13 -2.74 5.11
C VAL A 309 4.77 -2.03 3.93
N HIS A 310 5.97 -1.48 4.12
CA HIS A 310 6.68 -0.78 3.07
C HIS A 310 7.69 -1.71 2.37
N LEU A 311 7.56 -1.87 1.05
CA LEU A 311 8.51 -2.63 0.24
C LEU A 311 9.64 -1.71 -0.25
N PRO A 312 10.90 -2.06 0.05
CA PRO A 312 12.05 -1.31 -0.43
C PRO A 312 12.17 -1.41 -1.95
N ALA A 313 12.66 -0.35 -2.58
CA ALA A 313 12.99 -0.35 -4.00
C ALA A 313 14.14 -1.33 -4.28
N LEU A 314 14.22 -1.83 -5.53
CA LEU A 314 15.24 -2.82 -5.90
C LEU A 314 16.68 -2.30 -5.71
N ARG A 315 16.91 -0.99 -5.91
CA ARG A 315 18.19 -0.31 -5.65
C ARG A 315 18.62 -0.32 -4.18
N GLU A 316 17.70 -0.52 -3.23
CA GLU A 316 17.94 -0.61 -1.79
C GLU A 316 18.24 -2.05 -1.34
N ARG A 317 17.99 -3.04 -2.23
CA ARG A 317 18.23 -4.47 -2.01
C ARG A 317 19.03 -5.11 -3.16
N ARG A 318 20.14 -4.49 -3.54
CA ARG A 318 20.97 -4.91 -4.69
C ARG A 318 21.48 -6.34 -4.57
N GLU A 319 21.64 -6.85 -3.35
CA GLU A 319 22.01 -8.23 -3.05
C GLU A 319 21.03 -9.27 -3.60
N ASP A 320 19.77 -8.87 -3.86
CA ASP A 320 18.74 -9.75 -4.41
C ASP A 320 18.77 -9.82 -5.94
N ILE A 321 19.40 -8.84 -6.62
CA ILE A 321 19.40 -8.74 -8.08
C ILE A 321 20.00 -10.00 -8.76
N PRO A 322 21.16 -10.54 -8.34
CA PRO A 322 21.69 -11.75 -8.92
C PRO A 322 20.79 -12.97 -8.80
N LEU A 323 20.11 -13.10 -7.66
CA LEU A 323 19.16 -14.20 -7.41
C LEU A 323 17.93 -14.08 -8.31
N LEU A 324 17.37 -12.88 -8.39
CA LEU A 324 16.21 -12.57 -9.25
C LEU A 324 16.56 -12.80 -10.73
N ALA A 325 17.73 -12.31 -11.20
CA ALA A 325 18.15 -12.49 -12.57
C ALA A 325 18.28 -13.97 -12.96
N ARG A 326 18.94 -14.79 -12.12
CA ARG A 326 19.06 -16.24 -12.33
C ARG A 326 17.68 -16.90 -12.37
N HIS A 327 16.81 -16.57 -11.44
CA HIS A 327 15.44 -17.10 -11.41
C HIS A 327 14.63 -16.77 -12.67
N PHE A 328 14.73 -15.55 -13.18
CA PHE A 328 14.03 -15.16 -14.42
C PHE A 328 14.55 -15.92 -15.64
N VAL A 329 15.87 -16.11 -15.74
CA VAL A 329 16.46 -16.95 -16.80
C VAL A 329 15.96 -18.38 -16.68
N GLU A 330 16.04 -19.01 -15.49
CA GLU A 330 15.60 -20.38 -15.26
C GLU A 330 14.13 -20.59 -15.61
N ASN A 331 13.26 -19.68 -15.14
CA ASN A 331 11.83 -19.76 -15.43
C ASN A 331 11.56 -19.61 -16.91
N ARG A 332 12.17 -18.64 -17.57
CA ARG A 332 11.97 -18.41 -18.99
C ARG A 332 12.46 -19.60 -19.84
N CYS A 333 13.65 -20.13 -19.55
CA CYS A 333 14.14 -21.33 -20.21
C CYS A 333 13.21 -22.52 -20.04
N ARG A 334 12.63 -22.69 -18.84
CA ARG A 334 11.68 -23.76 -18.56
C ARG A 334 10.36 -23.58 -19.32
N GLU A 335 9.82 -22.37 -19.37
CA GLU A 335 8.57 -22.05 -20.08
C GLU A 335 8.69 -22.27 -21.58
N ASP A 336 9.83 -21.86 -22.17
CA ASP A 336 10.08 -21.98 -23.62
C ASP A 336 10.68 -23.33 -24.02
N GLY A 337 10.97 -24.24 -23.08
CA GLY A 337 11.61 -25.52 -23.35
C GLY A 337 13.05 -25.40 -23.85
N LEU A 338 13.72 -24.29 -23.51
CA LEU A 338 15.11 -24.01 -23.91
C LEU A 338 16.11 -24.63 -22.91
N PRO A 339 17.34 -24.95 -23.36
CA PRO A 339 18.40 -25.33 -22.45
C PRO A 339 18.69 -24.20 -21.47
N LEU A 340 19.13 -24.54 -20.25
CA LEU A 340 19.44 -23.57 -19.22
C LEU A 340 20.61 -22.67 -19.65
N VAL A 341 20.32 -21.39 -19.82
CA VAL A 341 21.31 -20.35 -20.14
C VAL A 341 22.00 -19.88 -18.86
N LYS A 342 23.30 -19.68 -18.90
CA LYS A 342 24.09 -19.18 -17.77
C LYS A 342 24.24 -17.66 -17.83
N LEU A 343 24.36 -17.03 -16.66
CA LEU A 343 24.77 -15.64 -16.53
C LEU A 343 26.22 -15.60 -16.07
N SER A 344 27.08 -14.86 -16.77
CA SER A 344 28.46 -14.63 -16.37
C SER A 344 28.53 -13.72 -15.13
N GLU A 345 29.64 -13.74 -14.41
CA GLU A 345 29.80 -12.92 -13.20
C GLU A 345 29.83 -11.41 -13.53
N ASP A 346 30.45 -11.04 -14.68
CA ASP A 346 30.42 -9.66 -15.18
C ASP A 346 29.00 -9.18 -15.52
N ALA A 347 28.14 -10.05 -16.05
CA ALA A 347 26.73 -9.76 -16.29
C ALA A 347 25.97 -9.50 -14.98
N LEU A 348 26.18 -10.32 -13.95
CA LEU A 348 25.55 -10.15 -12.66
C LEU A 348 26.03 -8.87 -11.95
N GLU A 349 27.30 -8.54 -12.07
CA GLU A 349 27.86 -7.30 -11.54
C GLU A 349 27.29 -6.07 -12.27
N PHE A 350 27.22 -6.11 -13.61
CA PHE A 350 26.58 -5.07 -14.40
C PHE A 350 25.13 -4.85 -13.99
N LEU A 351 24.31 -5.92 -13.92
CA LEU A 351 22.91 -5.85 -13.49
C LEU A 351 22.77 -5.24 -12.10
N SER A 352 23.66 -5.57 -11.16
CA SER A 352 23.60 -5.06 -9.78
C SER A 352 23.89 -3.56 -9.64
N ARG A 353 24.50 -2.94 -10.66
CA ARG A 353 24.82 -1.50 -10.66
C ARG A 353 23.72 -0.62 -11.23
N LEU A 354 22.76 -1.19 -11.96
CA LEU A 354 21.69 -0.44 -12.60
C LEU A 354 20.67 0.14 -11.58
N PRO A 355 20.08 1.30 -11.88
CA PRO A 355 19.18 2.00 -10.94
C PRO A 355 17.77 1.42 -10.82
N TYR A 356 17.26 0.75 -11.84
CA TYR A 356 15.93 0.13 -11.93
C TYR A 356 14.76 0.99 -11.42
N PRO A 357 14.41 2.11 -12.07
CA PRO A 357 13.23 2.89 -11.72
C PRO A 357 11.92 2.06 -11.80
N GLY A 358 11.86 1.06 -12.68
CA GLY A 358 10.76 0.10 -12.77
C GLY A 358 10.93 -1.16 -11.90
N ASN A 359 11.94 -1.17 -11.02
CA ASN A 359 12.21 -2.22 -10.03
C ASN A 359 12.31 -3.64 -10.63
N ILE A 360 11.69 -4.64 -10.00
CA ILE A 360 11.74 -6.05 -10.44
C ILE A 360 11.11 -6.23 -11.83
N ARG A 361 10.06 -5.44 -12.15
CA ARG A 361 9.41 -5.51 -13.45
C ARG A 361 10.38 -5.11 -14.57
N GLU A 362 11.19 -4.09 -14.36
CA GLU A 362 12.21 -3.65 -15.33
C GLU A 362 13.34 -4.66 -15.44
N LEU A 363 13.86 -5.17 -14.31
CA LEU A 363 14.88 -6.23 -14.30
C LEU A 363 14.38 -7.48 -15.05
N LYS A 364 13.17 -7.94 -14.79
CA LYS A 364 12.56 -9.08 -15.49
C LYS A 364 12.51 -8.85 -16.99
N ASN A 365 11.99 -7.70 -17.42
CA ASN A 365 11.88 -7.36 -18.83
C ASN A 365 13.26 -7.29 -19.53
N LEU A 366 14.27 -6.74 -18.85
CA LEU A 366 15.63 -6.68 -19.37
C LEU A 366 16.22 -8.07 -19.54
N VAL A 367 16.10 -8.94 -18.55
CA VAL A 367 16.61 -10.31 -18.58
C VAL A 367 15.91 -11.12 -19.68
N GLU A 368 14.58 -11.11 -19.73
CA GLU A 368 13.82 -11.86 -20.75
C GLU A 368 14.10 -11.36 -22.17
N ARG A 369 14.20 -10.05 -22.38
CA ARG A 369 14.56 -9.45 -23.68
C ARG A 369 15.96 -9.89 -24.12
N THR A 370 16.94 -9.80 -23.23
CA THR A 370 18.33 -10.20 -23.55
C THR A 370 18.41 -11.68 -23.89
N LEU A 371 17.73 -12.52 -23.13
CA LEU A 371 17.67 -13.96 -23.38
C LEU A 371 17.10 -14.28 -24.78
N LEU A 372 15.99 -13.64 -25.14
CA LEU A 372 15.32 -13.87 -26.42
C LEU A 372 16.11 -13.34 -27.63
N VAL A 373 16.81 -12.20 -27.46
CA VAL A 373 17.53 -11.56 -28.59
C VAL A 373 18.90 -12.18 -28.83
N CYS A 374 19.62 -12.55 -27.77
CA CYS A 374 21.02 -13.00 -27.91
C CYS A 374 21.14 -14.46 -28.30
N GLY A 375 20.24 -15.37 -27.90
CA GLY A 375 20.24 -16.78 -28.29
C GLY A 375 21.55 -17.55 -27.96
N LYS A 376 22.25 -17.12 -26.88
CA LYS A 376 23.53 -17.69 -26.44
C LYS A 376 23.33 -18.59 -25.22
N ASP A 377 24.23 -19.57 -25.03
CA ASP A 377 24.24 -20.45 -23.84
C ASP A 377 24.76 -19.73 -22.59
N CYS A 378 25.45 -18.59 -22.73
CA CYS A 378 25.94 -17.75 -21.65
C CYS A 378 25.80 -16.27 -22.01
N LEU A 379 25.12 -15.50 -21.17
CA LEU A 379 24.94 -14.06 -21.34
C LEU A 379 25.99 -13.28 -20.55
N THR A 380 26.60 -12.30 -21.22
CA THR A 380 27.66 -11.44 -20.69
C THR A 380 27.14 -10.01 -20.42
N ALA A 381 27.97 -9.17 -19.79
CA ALA A 381 27.64 -7.77 -19.55
C ALA A 381 27.35 -7.01 -20.86
N GLU A 382 28.09 -7.31 -21.93
CA GLU A 382 27.91 -6.66 -23.25
C GLU A 382 26.53 -6.97 -23.85
N ASP A 383 26.03 -8.21 -23.65
CA ASP A 383 24.69 -8.60 -24.12
C ASP A 383 23.61 -7.76 -23.42
N PHE A 384 23.73 -7.56 -22.10
CA PHE A 384 22.82 -6.70 -21.34
C PHE A 384 22.98 -5.22 -21.69
N GLN A 385 24.20 -4.72 -21.88
CA GLN A 385 24.45 -3.34 -22.32
C GLN A 385 23.77 -3.01 -23.63
N SER A 386 23.80 -3.93 -24.59
CA SER A 386 23.18 -3.74 -25.92
C SER A 386 21.64 -3.64 -25.82
N GLN A 387 21.04 -4.23 -24.81
CA GLN A 387 19.59 -4.26 -24.59
C GLN A 387 19.11 -3.28 -23.51
N TYR A 388 20.04 -2.72 -22.73
CA TYR A 388 19.69 -1.74 -21.70
C TYR A 388 19.46 -0.36 -22.35
N HIS A 389 18.21 0.00 -22.45
CA HIS A 389 17.81 1.36 -22.76
C HIS A 389 17.39 1.99 -21.44
N PRO A 390 18.20 2.89 -20.84
CA PRO A 390 17.73 3.62 -19.66
C PRO A 390 16.40 4.25 -20.04
N ALA A 391 15.35 3.95 -19.25
CA ALA A 391 14.09 4.66 -19.41
C ALA A 391 14.45 6.13 -19.35
N SER A 392 14.36 6.82 -20.49
CA SER A 392 14.53 8.26 -20.52
C SER A 392 13.59 8.77 -19.47
N VAL A 393 14.16 9.40 -18.43
CA VAL A 393 13.40 10.03 -17.34
C VAL A 393 12.60 11.15 -18.00
N ALA A 394 11.45 10.80 -18.54
CA ALA A 394 10.47 11.73 -19.12
C ALA A 394 9.85 12.62 -18.04
N THR A 395 10.42 12.64 -16.84
CA THR A 395 9.91 13.36 -15.68
C THR A 395 10.60 14.69 -15.41
N ASP A 396 11.79 14.95 -15.97
CA ASP A 396 12.46 16.25 -15.73
C ASP A 396 12.08 17.35 -16.71
N SER A 397 11.52 17.00 -17.89
CA SER A 397 11.14 18.02 -18.87
C SER A 397 9.80 18.71 -18.56
N VAL A 398 8.87 18.03 -17.85
CA VAL A 398 7.55 18.61 -17.51
C VAL A 398 7.57 19.29 -16.12
N ALA A 399 8.37 18.78 -15.17
CA ALA A 399 8.50 19.40 -13.85
C ALA A 399 9.27 20.73 -13.92
N ASN A 400 10.23 20.87 -14.83
CA ASN A 400 10.95 22.12 -15.10
C ASN A 400 10.18 23.12 -15.99
N ALA A 401 9.03 22.74 -16.53
CA ALA A 401 8.16 23.62 -17.31
C ALA A 401 7.16 24.42 -16.46
N LYS A 402 7.00 24.11 -15.17
CA LYS A 402 6.16 24.90 -14.27
C LYS A 402 6.82 26.24 -13.97
N GLY A 403 6.43 27.27 -14.72
CA GLY A 403 6.90 28.65 -14.53
C GLY A 403 7.66 29.24 -15.72
N LEU A 404 7.95 28.46 -16.76
CA LEU A 404 8.56 28.96 -18.00
C LEU A 404 7.50 29.44 -18.97
N THR A 405 7.79 30.54 -19.65
CA THR A 405 6.93 31.02 -20.75
C THR A 405 7.10 30.11 -21.98
N LEU A 406 6.12 30.12 -22.89
CA LEU A 406 6.20 29.38 -24.17
C LEU A 406 7.48 29.73 -24.97
N GLU A 407 7.92 30.98 -24.88
CA GLU A 407 9.15 31.45 -25.55
C GLU A 407 10.42 30.87 -24.94
N GLU A 408 10.48 30.74 -23.61
CA GLU A 408 11.61 30.12 -22.91
C GLU A 408 11.69 28.61 -23.18
N LEU A 409 10.56 27.93 -23.25
CA LEU A 409 10.46 26.51 -23.63
C LEU A 409 10.92 26.30 -25.08
N GLU A 410 10.46 27.14 -26.00
CA GLU A 410 10.85 27.07 -27.41
C GLU A 410 12.35 27.30 -27.58
N LYS A 411 12.92 28.34 -26.91
CA LYS A 411 14.35 28.63 -26.92
C LYS A 411 15.19 27.46 -26.39
N ARG A 412 14.78 26.87 -25.26
CA ARG A 412 15.48 25.72 -24.65
C ARG A 412 15.43 24.49 -25.53
N THR A 413 14.29 24.20 -26.17
CA THR A 413 14.14 23.07 -27.08
C THR A 413 15.02 23.22 -28.34
N ILE A 414 15.14 24.43 -28.88
CA ILE A 414 16.03 24.73 -30.01
C ILE A 414 17.49 24.55 -29.61
N LEU A 415 17.93 25.07 -28.46
CA LEU A 415 19.30 24.92 -27.97
C LEU A 415 19.65 23.43 -27.76
N GLN A 416 18.75 22.66 -27.16
CA GLN A 416 18.96 21.23 -26.94
C GLN A 416 19.06 20.45 -28.27
N ALA A 417 18.25 20.81 -29.26
CA ALA A 417 18.32 20.20 -30.58
C ALA A 417 19.62 20.55 -31.34
N LEU A 418 20.13 21.79 -31.15
CA LEU A 418 21.43 22.19 -31.72
C LEU A 418 22.57 21.38 -31.10
N ASP A 419 22.62 21.21 -29.80
CA ASP A 419 23.62 20.39 -29.10
C ASP A 419 23.53 18.92 -29.52
N THR A 420 22.31 18.36 -29.67
CA THR A 420 22.14 16.94 -30.04
C THR A 420 22.55 16.62 -31.46
N HIS A 421 22.48 17.60 -32.38
CA HIS A 421 22.78 17.42 -33.80
C HIS A 421 24.01 18.20 -34.24
N ASP A 422 24.96 18.48 -33.35
CA ASP A 422 26.24 19.15 -33.62
C ASP A 422 26.10 20.41 -34.51
N ASN A 423 25.10 21.24 -34.22
CA ASN A 423 24.74 22.43 -34.97
C ASN A 423 24.32 22.22 -36.45
N ASN A 424 23.97 21.02 -36.84
CA ASN A 424 23.45 20.73 -38.17
C ASN A 424 22.02 21.22 -38.33
N LEU A 425 21.83 22.46 -38.83
CA LEU A 425 20.55 23.12 -38.95
C LEU A 425 19.49 22.34 -39.75
N THR A 426 19.93 21.49 -40.70
CA THR A 426 19.01 20.68 -41.49
C THR A 426 18.42 19.55 -40.65
N GLN A 427 19.24 18.87 -39.84
CA GLN A 427 18.81 17.83 -38.91
C GLN A 427 17.99 18.40 -37.73
N VAL A 428 18.39 19.56 -37.21
CA VAL A 428 17.66 20.28 -36.18
C VAL A 428 16.25 20.68 -36.63
N ALA A 429 16.12 21.22 -37.85
CA ALA A 429 14.81 21.59 -38.39
C ALA A 429 13.91 20.34 -38.56
N LEU A 430 14.49 19.23 -38.99
CA LEU A 430 13.75 17.96 -39.17
C LEU A 430 13.31 17.36 -37.84
N SER A 431 14.20 17.36 -36.84
CA SER A 431 13.88 16.85 -35.49
C SER A 431 12.80 17.69 -34.76
N LEU A 432 12.76 18.99 -35.00
CA LEU A 432 11.78 19.91 -34.46
C LEU A 432 10.46 19.97 -35.27
N GLY A 433 10.38 19.28 -36.42
CA GLY A 433 9.19 19.27 -37.29
C GLY A 433 8.90 20.62 -37.92
N ILE A 434 9.92 21.49 -38.13
CA ILE A 434 9.77 22.84 -38.70
C ILE A 434 10.62 22.98 -39.99
N SER A 435 10.24 23.93 -40.84
CA SER A 435 11.08 24.24 -41.99
C SER A 435 12.39 24.95 -41.60
N ARG A 436 13.45 24.75 -42.37
CA ARG A 436 14.77 25.41 -42.14
C ARG A 436 14.59 26.95 -42.06
N ALA A 437 13.76 27.54 -42.91
CA ALA A 437 13.48 28.97 -42.89
C ALA A 437 12.73 29.43 -41.58
N ALA A 438 11.90 28.55 -41.00
CA ALA A 438 11.26 28.82 -39.75
C ALA A 438 12.24 28.70 -38.56
N LEU A 439 13.23 27.78 -38.63
CA LEU A 439 14.30 27.68 -37.63
C LEU A 439 15.16 28.94 -37.63
N TYR A 440 15.61 29.41 -38.82
CA TYR A 440 16.42 30.65 -38.92
C TYR A 440 15.72 31.84 -38.26
N ARG A 441 14.45 32.07 -38.53
CA ARG A 441 13.69 33.16 -37.91
C ARG A 441 13.63 33.07 -36.37
N ARG A 442 13.59 31.84 -35.82
CA ARG A 442 13.59 31.62 -34.37
C ARG A 442 14.99 31.84 -33.77
N LEU A 443 16.03 31.39 -34.43
CA LEU A 443 17.40 31.60 -34.00
C LEU A 443 17.72 33.11 -33.94
N GLU A 444 17.30 33.87 -34.94
CA GLU A 444 17.41 35.34 -34.98
C GLU A 444 16.58 36.00 -33.87
N LYS A 445 15.33 35.57 -33.70
CA LYS A 445 14.46 36.07 -32.62
C LYS A 445 15.06 35.89 -31.24
N TYR A 446 15.72 34.77 -30.98
CA TYR A 446 16.29 34.43 -29.66
C TYR A 446 17.76 34.81 -29.51
N GLY A 447 18.37 35.42 -30.52
CA GLY A 447 19.79 35.86 -30.47
C GLY A 447 20.76 34.68 -30.33
N ILE A 448 20.45 33.52 -30.89
CA ILE A 448 21.31 32.34 -30.85
C ILE A 448 22.25 32.40 -32.04
N SER A 449 23.57 32.55 -31.78
CA SER A 449 24.62 32.50 -32.81
C SER A 449 24.86 31.05 -33.25
N PHE A 450 24.93 30.82 -34.53
CA PHE A 450 25.26 29.53 -35.13
C PHE A 450 26.40 29.76 -36.16
N ASN A 451 27.33 28.83 -36.24
CA ASN A 451 28.32 28.79 -37.29
C ASN A 451 27.76 27.95 -38.43
N ASP A 452 27.69 28.50 -39.63
CA ASP A 452 27.33 27.78 -40.86
C ASP A 452 28.38 26.74 -41.21
#